data_507a4c26f729cd2cc929403a1ca96099
#
_entry.id   507a4c26f729cd2cc929403a1ca96099
#
_cell.length_a   1.000
_cell.length_b   1.000
_cell.length_c   1.000
_cell.angle_alpha   90.00
_cell.angle_beta   90.00
_cell.angle_gamma   90.00
#
_symmetry.space_group_name_H-M   'P 1'
#
loop_
_entity.id
_entity.type
_entity.pdbx_description
1 polymer ?
#
loop_
_entity_poly.entity_id
_entity_poly.type
_entity_poly.pdbx_seq_one_letter_code
_entity_poly.pdbx_strand_id
1 'polypeptide(L)'
;DVADRIGGSMGIGFAVEAREDPISTKEADRFAHLDGVKKAAYETKTSAELDGAQPVVPQQGPRLDVGVAAQVSVLGSTDSSLSTEFQSGLYRLEQGKHISGDGDGVLVHRDFAQRNGLSVGSTFTLKQGDHDSTVRVSGIFSGKTQSQSPMPSDSSENLLYAGMNVASKLTGEPRIDTVRCLSASAQSLPDTIRKAKKLAGTKYDVTDNSSRFSGVLQAVNTVRNLVRLILAVVCLVGVLVLGMVLVFWVRSRIHEIGVFLAIGIGKARIVGQFVIETCLMALVAALCSFGTGALLSGFVSSMLLANADDASLSSLQVDALPPAQTSLILLLGCGVIAIALVVSLASVLARSPKSILSSMS
;
A
#
# COMPACT_ATOMS: atom_id res chain seq x y z
N ASP A 1 6.00 4.58 4.56
CA ASP A 1 6.07 4.64 3.11
C ASP A 1 4.64 4.66 2.53
N VAL A 2 4.36 5.58 1.59
CA VAL A 2 3.00 5.78 1.01
C VAL A 2 2.48 4.49 0.38
N ALA A 3 3.34 3.71 -0.28
CA ALA A 3 2.97 2.43 -0.89
C ALA A 3 2.57 1.38 0.15
N ASP A 4 3.18 1.38 1.33
CA ASP A 4 2.85 0.46 2.42
C ASP A 4 1.54 0.85 3.12
N ARG A 5 1.29 2.15 3.24
CA ARG A 5 0.02 2.67 3.77
C ARG A 5 -1.14 2.41 2.82
N ILE A 6 -0.96 2.65 1.52
CA ILE A 6 -1.95 2.34 0.48
C ILE A 6 -2.18 0.83 0.41
N GLY A 7 -1.12 0.02 0.43
CA GLY A 7 -1.23 -1.44 0.44
C GLY A 7 -1.96 -1.98 1.67
N GLY A 8 -1.71 -1.41 2.84
CA GLY A 8 -2.38 -1.79 4.09
C GLY A 8 -3.85 -1.36 4.16
N SER A 9 -4.24 -0.27 3.49
CA SER A 9 -5.62 0.20 3.41
C SER A 9 -6.43 -0.45 2.27
N MET A 10 -5.77 -0.98 1.23
CA MET A 10 -6.40 -1.65 0.09
C MET A 10 -6.61 -3.16 0.29
N GLY A 11 -6.31 -3.72 1.45
CA GLY A 11 -6.55 -5.13 1.74
C GLY A 11 -5.74 -6.10 0.87
N ILE A 12 -4.51 -5.72 0.52
CA ILE A 12 -3.62 -6.56 -0.27
C ILE A 12 -3.21 -7.79 0.52
N GLY A 13 -3.46 -8.96 -0.06
CA GLY A 13 -3.20 -10.22 0.62
C GLY A 13 -3.24 -11.41 -0.33
N PHE A 14 -3.34 -12.59 0.25
CA PHE A 14 -3.50 -13.85 -0.46
C PHE A 14 -4.50 -14.73 0.27
N ALA A 15 -5.06 -15.69 -0.43
CA ALA A 15 -5.91 -16.72 0.14
C ALA A 15 -5.27 -18.09 -0.07
N VAL A 16 -5.41 -18.94 0.93
CA VAL A 16 -5.02 -20.37 0.87
C VAL A 16 -6.32 -21.16 0.86
N GLU A 17 -6.56 -21.87 -0.23
CA GLU A 17 -7.80 -22.61 -0.46
C GLU A 17 -7.55 -24.13 -0.37
N ALA A 18 -8.43 -24.83 0.29
CA ALA A 18 -8.44 -26.28 0.32
C ALA A 18 -8.78 -26.84 -1.06
N ARG A 19 -8.06 -27.89 -1.52
CA ARG A 19 -8.38 -28.57 -2.79
C ARG A 19 -9.39 -29.69 -2.60
N GLU A 20 -9.11 -30.61 -1.73
CA GLU A 20 -9.95 -31.79 -1.45
C GLU A 20 -10.38 -31.83 0.00
N ASP A 21 -9.42 -31.79 0.93
CA ASP A 21 -9.67 -31.86 2.37
C ASP A 21 -9.67 -30.48 3.01
N PRO A 22 -10.53 -30.21 4.00
CA PRO A 22 -10.53 -28.97 4.76
C PRO A 22 -9.18 -28.69 5.40
N ILE A 23 -8.85 -27.41 5.58
CA ILE A 23 -7.62 -26.98 6.24
C ILE A 23 -7.77 -27.23 7.74
N SER A 24 -6.87 -27.99 8.35
CA SER A 24 -6.87 -28.16 9.79
C SER A 24 -6.56 -26.85 10.52
N THR A 25 -7.09 -26.64 11.72
CA THR A 25 -6.84 -25.44 12.52
C THR A 25 -5.34 -25.19 12.72
N LYS A 26 -4.55 -26.26 12.95
CA LYS A 26 -3.09 -26.14 13.10
C LYS A 26 -2.38 -25.65 11.84
N GLU A 27 -2.86 -26.08 10.67
CA GLU A 27 -2.31 -25.63 9.38
C GLU A 27 -2.76 -24.21 9.08
N ALA A 28 -4.02 -23.88 9.36
CA ALA A 28 -4.56 -22.52 9.23
C ALA A 28 -3.76 -21.52 10.08
N ASP A 29 -3.47 -21.86 11.33
CA ASP A 29 -2.64 -21.05 12.23
C ASP A 29 -1.21 -20.85 11.71
N ARG A 30 -0.62 -21.85 11.06
CA ARG A 30 0.70 -21.70 10.45
C ARG A 30 0.71 -20.70 9.30
N PHE A 31 -0.35 -20.63 8.50
CA PHE A 31 -0.50 -19.61 7.47
C PHE A 31 -0.75 -18.23 8.08
N ALA A 32 -1.58 -18.15 9.11
CA ALA A 32 -1.90 -16.90 9.79
C ALA A 32 -0.67 -16.24 10.46
N HIS A 33 0.29 -17.04 10.93
CA HIS A 33 1.50 -16.56 11.60
C HIS A 33 2.73 -16.50 10.69
N LEU A 34 2.57 -16.55 9.36
CA LEU A 34 3.69 -16.35 8.45
C LEU A 34 4.23 -14.92 8.55
N ASP A 35 5.56 -14.80 8.49
CA ASP A 35 6.24 -13.52 8.37
C ASP A 35 5.68 -12.71 7.19
N GLY A 36 5.23 -11.49 7.45
CA GLY A 36 4.62 -10.62 6.46
C GLY A 36 3.08 -10.66 6.44
N VAL A 37 2.44 -11.50 7.26
CA VAL A 37 0.99 -11.49 7.50
C VAL A 37 0.67 -10.55 8.65
N LYS A 38 -0.25 -9.61 8.43
CA LYS A 38 -0.71 -8.65 9.45
C LYS A 38 -1.96 -9.15 10.18
N LYS A 39 -2.89 -9.74 9.43
CA LYS A 39 -4.15 -10.31 9.93
C LYS A 39 -4.52 -11.52 9.09
N ALA A 40 -5.24 -12.45 9.67
CA ALA A 40 -5.83 -13.58 8.95
C ALA A 40 -7.28 -13.79 9.38
N ALA A 41 -8.09 -14.29 8.45
CA ALA A 41 -9.44 -14.77 8.72
C ALA A 41 -9.59 -16.17 8.14
N TYR A 42 -10.33 -17.00 8.86
CA TYR A 42 -10.70 -18.36 8.42
C TYR A 42 -12.10 -18.29 7.84
N GLU A 43 -12.29 -18.92 6.71
CA GLU A 43 -13.56 -18.88 5.99
C GLU A 43 -14.00 -20.29 5.58
N THR A 44 -15.33 -20.50 5.61
CA THR A 44 -15.96 -21.67 5.01
C THR A 44 -17.21 -21.24 4.26
N LYS A 45 -17.48 -21.85 3.12
CA LYS A 45 -18.67 -21.56 2.31
C LYS A 45 -19.64 -22.71 2.37
N THR A 46 -20.88 -22.41 2.72
CA THR A 46 -21.97 -23.38 2.70
C THR A 46 -23.25 -22.74 2.13
N SER A 47 -24.30 -23.52 1.95
CA SER A 47 -25.60 -23.01 1.57
C SER A 47 -26.63 -23.38 2.65
N ALA A 48 -27.64 -22.55 2.80
CA ALA A 48 -28.71 -22.81 3.75
C ALA A 48 -30.06 -22.43 3.17
N GLU A 49 -31.10 -23.09 3.62
CA GLU A 49 -32.49 -22.73 3.39
C GLU A 49 -32.96 -21.74 4.45
N LEU A 50 -33.82 -20.83 4.05
CA LEU A 50 -34.37 -19.80 4.93
C LEU A 50 -35.68 -20.29 5.56
N ASP A 51 -35.76 -20.16 6.88
CA ASP A 51 -37.02 -20.33 7.61
C ASP A 51 -37.46 -19.00 8.20
N GLY A 52 -38.64 -18.50 7.81
CA GLY A 52 -39.14 -17.20 8.20
C GLY A 52 -38.58 -16.00 7.38
N ALA A 53 -37.85 -16.25 6.31
CA ALA A 53 -37.34 -15.22 5.39
C ALA A 53 -37.36 -15.73 3.94
N GLN A 54 -37.28 -14.80 2.98
CA GLN A 54 -37.30 -15.11 1.54
C GLN A 54 -36.07 -14.57 0.85
N PRO A 55 -35.45 -15.30 -0.10
CA PRO A 55 -34.34 -14.81 -0.88
C PRO A 55 -34.78 -13.70 -1.83
N VAL A 56 -33.84 -12.84 -2.20
CA VAL A 56 -34.06 -11.82 -3.22
C VAL A 56 -33.98 -12.47 -4.60
N VAL A 57 -35.03 -12.31 -5.40
CA VAL A 57 -35.03 -12.80 -6.78
C VAL A 57 -34.41 -11.70 -7.68
N PRO A 58 -33.29 -11.97 -8.37
CA PRO A 58 -32.69 -11.00 -9.28
C PRO A 58 -33.66 -10.61 -10.39
N GLN A 59 -33.76 -9.31 -10.70
CA GLN A 59 -34.68 -8.83 -11.74
C GLN A 59 -34.16 -9.05 -13.18
N GLN A 60 -32.86 -9.38 -13.34
CA GLN A 60 -32.21 -9.57 -14.63
C GLN A 60 -31.41 -10.87 -14.62
N GLY A 61 -31.65 -11.77 -15.54
CA GLY A 61 -30.94 -13.03 -15.74
C GLY A 61 -31.83 -14.15 -16.22
N PRO A 62 -31.31 -15.25 -16.82
CA PRO A 62 -32.09 -16.43 -17.16
C PRO A 62 -32.62 -17.04 -15.85
N ARG A 63 -33.94 -17.12 -15.73
CA ARG A 63 -34.60 -17.82 -14.63
C ARG A 63 -34.47 -19.31 -14.88
N LEU A 64 -33.61 -19.96 -14.14
CA LEU A 64 -33.71 -21.42 -13.98
C LEU A 64 -34.80 -21.68 -12.97
N ASP A 65 -35.96 -22.05 -13.50
CA ASP A 65 -37.17 -22.40 -12.72
C ASP A 65 -37.03 -23.83 -12.20
N VAL A 66 -35.98 -24.10 -11.46
CA VAL A 66 -35.71 -25.38 -10.84
C VAL A 66 -35.85 -25.19 -9.34
N GLY A 67 -36.84 -25.72 -8.72
CA GLY A 67 -37.17 -25.95 -7.30
C GLY A 67 -36.16 -25.66 -6.17
N VAL A 68 -35.16 -24.81 -6.41
CA VAL A 68 -34.10 -24.40 -5.48
C VAL A 68 -34.44 -23.02 -4.88
N ALA A 69 -35.70 -22.81 -4.61
CA ALA A 69 -36.27 -21.46 -4.47
C ALA A 69 -35.99 -20.73 -3.14
N ALA A 70 -35.37 -21.36 -2.16
CA ALA A 70 -35.19 -20.75 -0.84
C ALA A 70 -33.74 -20.77 -0.31
N GLN A 71 -32.76 -21.09 -1.15
CA GLN A 71 -31.36 -21.20 -0.69
C GLN A 71 -30.62 -19.91 -0.78
N VAL A 72 -29.78 -19.64 0.23
CA VAL A 72 -28.83 -18.54 0.32
C VAL A 72 -27.43 -19.08 0.50
N SER A 73 -26.44 -18.36 0.02
CA SER A 73 -25.04 -18.66 0.32
C SER A 73 -24.64 -18.10 1.68
N VAL A 74 -24.04 -18.94 2.51
CA VAL A 74 -23.53 -18.57 3.83
C VAL A 74 -22.01 -18.66 3.81
N LEU A 75 -21.33 -17.54 4.01
CA LEU A 75 -19.90 -17.45 4.19
C LEU A 75 -19.59 -17.30 5.67
N GLY A 76 -19.23 -18.40 6.32
CA GLY A 76 -18.71 -18.40 7.69
C GLY A 76 -17.34 -17.76 7.70
N SER A 77 -17.11 -16.80 8.57
CA SER A 77 -15.83 -16.12 8.68
C SER A 77 -15.52 -15.73 10.12
N THR A 78 -14.24 -15.78 10.50
CA THR A 78 -13.77 -15.26 11.79
C THR A 78 -13.67 -13.74 11.80
N ASP A 79 -13.48 -13.10 10.64
CA ASP A 79 -13.47 -11.64 10.48
C ASP A 79 -13.98 -11.26 9.08
N SER A 80 -15.24 -10.86 8.97
CA SER A 80 -15.86 -10.48 7.69
C SER A 80 -15.26 -9.23 7.07
N SER A 81 -14.60 -8.40 7.87
CA SER A 81 -13.95 -7.18 7.35
C SER A 81 -12.77 -7.47 6.42
N LEU A 82 -12.21 -8.69 6.52
CA LEU A 82 -11.08 -9.14 5.69
C LEU A 82 -11.53 -9.78 4.37
N SER A 83 -12.83 -9.92 4.11
CA SER A 83 -13.30 -10.47 2.82
C SER A 83 -12.88 -9.54 1.66
N THR A 84 -12.64 -10.15 0.50
CA THR A 84 -12.17 -9.43 -0.70
C THR A 84 -13.12 -8.31 -1.11
N GLU A 85 -14.42 -8.54 -0.95
CA GLU A 85 -15.47 -7.62 -1.37
C GLU A 85 -15.48 -6.36 -0.49
N PHE A 86 -15.34 -6.51 0.83
CA PHE A 86 -15.23 -5.37 1.74
C PHE A 86 -13.89 -4.65 1.58
N GLN A 87 -12.79 -5.39 1.43
CA GLN A 87 -11.46 -4.80 1.25
C GLN A 87 -11.32 -4.03 -0.08
N SER A 88 -11.99 -4.50 -1.14
CA SER A 88 -12.00 -3.83 -2.45
C SER A 88 -12.98 -2.66 -2.55
N GLY A 89 -13.82 -2.45 -1.52
CA GLY A 89 -14.86 -1.43 -1.54
C GLY A 89 -16.08 -1.77 -2.40
N LEU A 90 -16.16 -3.01 -2.92
CA LEU A 90 -17.36 -3.51 -3.63
C LEU A 90 -18.55 -3.62 -2.69
N TYR A 91 -18.29 -4.01 -1.44
CA TYR A 91 -19.28 -4.02 -0.38
C TYR A 91 -18.93 -2.96 0.67
N ARG A 92 -19.99 -2.34 1.21
CA ARG A 92 -19.89 -1.35 2.27
C ARG A 92 -20.87 -1.70 3.39
N LEU A 93 -20.36 -1.71 4.61
CA LEU A 93 -21.21 -1.83 5.80
C LEU A 93 -21.96 -0.51 6.01
N GLU A 94 -23.30 -0.56 5.98
CA GLU A 94 -24.18 0.60 6.17
C GLU A 94 -24.60 0.76 7.62
N GLN A 95 -24.89 -0.36 8.29
CA GLN A 95 -25.38 -0.35 9.67
C GLN A 95 -24.80 -1.53 10.44
N GLY A 96 -24.63 -1.36 11.74
CA GLY A 96 -24.16 -2.41 12.64
C GLY A 96 -22.64 -2.58 12.66
N LYS A 97 -22.17 -3.81 12.82
CA LYS A 97 -20.76 -4.16 12.97
C LYS A 97 -20.42 -5.38 12.13
N HIS A 98 -19.16 -5.45 11.67
CA HIS A 98 -18.60 -6.66 11.06
C HIS A 98 -18.65 -7.86 12.01
N ILE A 99 -18.75 -9.05 11.44
CA ILE A 99 -18.55 -10.28 12.19
C ILE A 99 -17.10 -10.33 12.69
N SER A 100 -16.96 -10.62 13.96
CA SER A 100 -15.65 -10.77 14.61
C SER A 100 -15.76 -11.92 15.60
N GLY A 101 -14.99 -12.99 15.38
CA GLY A 101 -15.00 -14.19 16.20
C GLY A 101 -16.17 -15.16 15.92
N ASP A 102 -16.46 -16.01 16.88
CA ASP A 102 -17.34 -17.18 16.72
C ASP A 102 -18.80 -16.93 17.13
N GLY A 103 -19.30 -15.72 17.00
CA GLY A 103 -20.69 -15.38 17.39
C GLY A 103 -21.75 -15.93 16.44
N ASP A 104 -23.02 -15.91 16.89
CA ASP A 104 -24.22 -16.29 16.08
C ASP A 104 -24.73 -15.11 15.22
N GLY A 105 -23.88 -14.09 15.00
CA GLY A 105 -24.20 -12.92 14.21
C GLY A 105 -24.10 -13.17 12.70
N VAL A 106 -24.93 -12.46 11.94
CA VAL A 106 -24.86 -12.46 10.47
C VAL A 106 -24.90 -11.04 9.91
N LEU A 107 -24.19 -10.81 8.81
CA LEU A 107 -24.39 -9.63 7.96
C LEU A 107 -25.32 -10.03 6.82
N VAL A 108 -26.29 -9.19 6.55
CA VAL A 108 -27.24 -9.37 5.46
C VAL A 108 -27.14 -8.22 4.47
N HIS A 109 -27.41 -8.50 3.20
CA HIS A 109 -27.47 -7.44 2.20
C HIS A 109 -28.69 -6.53 2.43
N ARG A 110 -28.57 -5.24 2.09
CA ARG A 110 -29.66 -4.26 2.26
C ARG A 110 -30.96 -4.70 1.59
N ASP A 111 -30.88 -5.18 0.35
CA ASP A 111 -32.07 -5.58 -0.41
C ASP A 111 -32.74 -6.82 0.21
N PHE A 112 -31.93 -7.75 0.79
CA PHE A 112 -32.44 -8.87 1.58
C PHE A 112 -33.12 -8.39 2.87
N ALA A 113 -32.49 -7.47 3.58
CA ALA A 113 -33.06 -6.89 4.80
C ALA A 113 -34.38 -6.17 4.54
N GLN A 114 -34.45 -5.36 3.48
CA GLN A 114 -35.66 -4.63 3.09
C GLN A 114 -36.79 -5.57 2.69
N ARG A 115 -36.50 -6.64 1.91
CA ARG A 115 -37.50 -7.62 1.48
C ARG A 115 -38.15 -8.34 2.65
N ASN A 116 -37.35 -8.61 3.69
CA ASN A 116 -37.79 -9.41 4.84
C ASN A 116 -38.13 -8.56 6.08
N GLY A 117 -38.09 -7.24 5.99
CA GLY A 117 -38.36 -6.34 7.11
C GLY A 117 -37.37 -6.50 8.27
N LEU A 118 -36.10 -6.89 7.97
CA LEU A 118 -35.06 -7.12 8.96
C LEU A 118 -34.31 -5.84 9.26
N SER A 119 -33.96 -5.69 10.54
CA SER A 119 -33.08 -4.63 11.04
C SER A 119 -31.98 -5.23 11.88
N VAL A 120 -30.95 -4.42 12.23
CA VAL A 120 -29.90 -4.88 13.13
C VAL A 120 -30.53 -5.33 14.45
N GLY A 121 -30.22 -6.56 14.89
CA GLY A 121 -30.80 -7.20 16.06
C GLY A 121 -31.96 -8.17 15.78
N SER A 122 -32.57 -8.14 14.57
CA SER A 122 -33.58 -9.12 14.14
C SER A 122 -32.99 -10.54 14.10
N THR A 123 -33.83 -11.55 14.26
CA THR A 123 -33.43 -12.96 14.22
C THR A 123 -34.24 -13.73 13.17
N PHE A 124 -33.62 -14.71 12.53
CA PHE A 124 -34.25 -15.66 11.63
C PHE A 124 -33.48 -17.00 11.68
N THR A 125 -34.03 -18.04 11.10
CA THR A 125 -33.41 -19.38 11.16
C THR A 125 -32.90 -19.81 9.79
N LEU A 126 -31.71 -20.36 9.78
CA LEU A 126 -31.07 -21.01 8.64
C LEU A 126 -31.13 -22.52 8.85
N LYS A 127 -31.44 -23.28 7.80
CA LYS A 127 -31.52 -24.73 7.83
C LYS A 127 -30.66 -25.36 6.73
N GLN A 128 -30.02 -26.49 7.06
CA GLN A 128 -29.29 -27.31 6.08
C GLN A 128 -29.45 -28.77 6.44
N GLY A 129 -30.31 -29.47 5.67
CA GLY A 129 -30.72 -30.85 6.02
C GLY A 129 -31.37 -30.90 7.39
N ASP A 130 -30.82 -31.70 8.29
CA ASP A 130 -31.33 -31.88 9.67
C ASP A 130 -30.74 -30.86 10.67
N HIS A 131 -29.87 -29.97 10.21
CA HIS A 131 -29.24 -28.95 11.04
C HIS A 131 -29.92 -27.60 10.89
N ASP A 132 -30.11 -26.92 12.01
CA ASP A 132 -30.63 -25.56 12.04
C ASP A 132 -29.75 -24.63 12.88
N SER A 133 -29.83 -23.35 12.59
CA SER A 133 -29.16 -22.31 13.36
C SER A 133 -29.97 -21.02 13.35
N THR A 134 -30.41 -20.59 14.54
CA THR A 134 -31.01 -19.27 14.69
C THR A 134 -29.91 -18.22 14.74
N VAL A 135 -29.98 -17.24 13.83
CA VAL A 135 -28.96 -16.20 13.64
C VAL A 135 -29.54 -14.83 13.96
N ARG A 136 -28.65 -13.91 14.39
CA ARG A 136 -29.02 -12.53 14.68
C ARG A 136 -28.33 -11.59 13.69
N VAL A 137 -29.06 -10.66 13.10
CA VAL A 137 -28.51 -9.64 12.22
C VAL A 137 -27.59 -8.71 13.00
N SER A 138 -26.28 -8.79 12.78
CA SER A 138 -25.24 -7.96 13.37
C SER A 138 -24.97 -6.69 12.58
N GLY A 139 -25.26 -6.72 11.27
CA GLY A 139 -25.11 -5.55 10.42
C GLY A 139 -25.75 -5.75 9.05
N ILE A 140 -25.89 -4.65 8.35
CA ILE A 140 -26.45 -4.56 7.01
C ILE A 140 -25.40 -3.95 6.09
N PHE A 141 -25.13 -4.61 4.98
CA PHE A 141 -24.20 -4.14 3.97
C PHE A 141 -24.87 -3.91 2.62
N SER A 142 -24.24 -3.12 1.76
CA SER A 142 -24.66 -2.89 0.38
C SER A 142 -23.51 -3.09 -0.59
N GLY A 143 -23.82 -3.17 -1.86
CA GLY A 143 -22.87 -3.35 -2.95
C GLY A 143 -23.26 -4.51 -3.84
N LYS A 144 -22.63 -4.59 -5.02
CA LYS A 144 -22.88 -5.67 -5.99
C LYS A 144 -21.57 -6.17 -6.54
N THR A 145 -21.43 -7.49 -6.63
CA THR A 145 -20.35 -8.11 -7.40
C THR A 145 -20.60 -7.93 -8.90
N GLN A 146 -19.54 -7.72 -9.66
CA GLN A 146 -19.64 -7.58 -11.12
C GLN A 146 -20.00 -8.91 -11.83
N SER A 147 -19.80 -10.04 -11.17
CA SER A 147 -20.16 -11.38 -11.70
C SER A 147 -21.64 -11.62 -11.46
N GLN A 148 -22.41 -11.67 -12.54
CA GLN A 148 -23.76 -12.19 -12.49
C GLN A 148 -23.67 -13.72 -12.45
N SER A 149 -23.95 -14.32 -11.29
CA SER A 149 -24.07 -15.77 -11.18
C SER A 149 -25.42 -16.19 -11.79
N PRO A 150 -25.47 -17.32 -12.54
CA PRO A 150 -26.71 -17.88 -13.04
C PRO A 150 -27.62 -18.42 -11.92
N MET A 151 -27.08 -18.64 -10.71
CA MET A 151 -27.85 -19.11 -9.55
C MET A 151 -28.24 -17.96 -8.63
N PRO A 152 -29.52 -17.82 -8.28
CA PRO A 152 -29.98 -16.78 -7.34
C PRO A 152 -29.29 -16.82 -5.98
N SER A 153 -28.90 -18.02 -5.49
CA SER A 153 -28.21 -18.23 -4.23
C SER A 153 -26.82 -17.56 -4.19
N ASP A 154 -26.17 -17.42 -5.33
CA ASP A 154 -24.83 -16.85 -5.43
C ASP A 154 -24.85 -15.34 -5.69
N SER A 155 -26.03 -14.73 -5.76
CA SER A 155 -26.14 -13.28 -5.91
C SER A 155 -25.66 -12.56 -4.66
N SER A 156 -25.13 -11.35 -4.82
CA SER A 156 -24.68 -10.51 -3.70
C SER A 156 -25.78 -10.27 -2.67
N GLU A 157 -27.03 -10.19 -3.15
CA GLU A 157 -28.22 -9.95 -2.33
C GLU A 157 -28.58 -11.13 -1.44
N ASN A 158 -28.20 -12.37 -1.83
CA ASN A 158 -28.46 -13.60 -1.09
C ASN A 158 -27.20 -14.19 -0.43
N LEU A 159 -26.11 -13.39 -0.37
CA LEU A 159 -24.92 -13.75 0.37
C LEU A 159 -25.03 -13.26 1.81
N LEU A 160 -24.90 -14.18 2.75
CA LEU A 160 -24.87 -13.92 4.19
C LEU A 160 -23.45 -14.14 4.70
N TYR A 161 -22.88 -13.16 5.40
CA TYR A 161 -21.66 -13.39 6.18
C TYR A 161 -22.05 -13.79 7.59
N ALA A 162 -21.55 -14.91 8.06
CA ALA A 162 -21.89 -15.47 9.37
C ALA A 162 -20.62 -15.74 10.20
N GLY A 163 -20.78 -15.87 11.52
CA GLY A 163 -19.69 -16.39 12.36
C GLY A 163 -19.39 -17.85 12.04
N MET A 164 -18.16 -18.31 12.29
CA MET A 164 -17.75 -19.71 12.04
C MET A 164 -18.63 -20.71 12.78
N ASN A 165 -19.12 -20.39 13.98
CA ASN A 165 -20.04 -21.25 14.72
C ASN A 165 -21.35 -21.52 13.97
N VAL A 166 -21.90 -20.52 13.30
CA VAL A 166 -23.13 -20.68 12.50
C VAL A 166 -22.88 -21.64 11.36
N ALA A 167 -21.78 -21.46 10.63
CA ALA A 167 -21.44 -22.36 9.54
C ALA A 167 -21.19 -23.79 10.03
N SER A 168 -20.47 -23.95 11.15
CA SER A 168 -20.22 -25.27 11.77
C SER A 168 -21.49 -25.96 12.24
N LYS A 169 -22.46 -25.21 12.79
CA LYS A 169 -23.77 -25.76 13.15
C LYS A 169 -24.54 -26.25 11.92
N LEU A 170 -24.49 -25.50 10.81
CA LEU A 170 -25.18 -25.87 9.58
C LEU A 170 -24.54 -27.08 8.89
N THR A 171 -23.23 -27.20 8.88
CA THR A 171 -22.49 -28.32 8.26
C THR A 171 -22.40 -29.56 9.16
N GLY A 172 -22.69 -29.42 10.46
CA GLY A 172 -22.53 -30.46 11.47
C GLY A 172 -21.10 -30.64 11.98
N GLU A 173 -20.10 -29.99 11.38
CA GLU A 173 -18.70 -30.08 11.78
C GLU A 173 -17.96 -28.75 11.55
N PRO A 174 -16.94 -28.45 12.36
CA PRO A 174 -16.07 -27.29 12.13
C PRO A 174 -15.19 -27.52 10.91
N ARG A 175 -15.29 -26.64 9.92
CA ARG A 175 -14.57 -26.75 8.65
C ARG A 175 -13.94 -25.42 8.28
N ILE A 176 -12.70 -25.46 7.79
CA ILE A 176 -12.00 -24.31 7.22
C ILE A 176 -11.67 -24.64 5.76
N ASP A 177 -12.27 -23.92 4.82
CA ASP A 177 -12.02 -24.12 3.40
C ASP A 177 -10.99 -23.11 2.88
N THR A 178 -10.93 -21.92 3.48
CA THR A 178 -10.05 -20.84 3.04
C THR A 178 -9.42 -20.14 4.24
N VAL A 179 -8.13 -19.89 4.15
CA VAL A 179 -7.40 -18.98 5.05
C VAL A 179 -7.06 -17.73 4.28
N ARG A 180 -7.69 -16.64 4.62
CA ARG A 180 -7.45 -15.33 4.02
C ARG A 180 -6.44 -14.56 4.84
N CYS A 181 -5.31 -14.18 4.22
CA CYS A 181 -4.22 -13.48 4.86
C CYS A 181 -4.06 -12.08 4.28
N LEU A 182 -4.08 -11.07 5.15
CA LEU A 182 -3.76 -9.69 4.80
C LEU A 182 -2.27 -9.46 4.99
N SER A 183 -1.58 -8.96 3.96
CA SER A 183 -0.16 -8.67 4.05
C SER A 183 0.13 -7.41 4.87
N ALA A 184 1.25 -7.40 5.57
CA ALA A 184 1.72 -6.21 6.28
C ALA A 184 2.11 -5.07 5.33
N SER A 185 2.63 -5.40 4.14
CA SER A 185 2.96 -4.43 3.10
C SER A 185 2.87 -5.05 1.69
N ALA A 186 2.65 -4.19 0.69
CA ALA A 186 2.66 -4.61 -0.72
C ALA A 186 4.04 -5.12 -1.16
N GLN A 187 5.11 -4.64 -0.54
CA GLN A 187 6.48 -5.02 -0.88
C GLN A 187 6.86 -6.39 -0.34
N SER A 188 6.35 -6.77 0.84
CA SER A 188 6.58 -8.07 1.46
C SER A 188 5.72 -9.20 0.87
N LEU A 189 4.62 -8.85 0.19
CA LEU A 189 3.65 -9.81 -0.33
C LEU A 189 4.26 -10.91 -1.23
N PRO A 190 5.12 -10.62 -2.22
CA PRO A 190 5.68 -11.67 -3.09
C PRO A 190 6.49 -12.70 -2.31
N ASP A 191 7.25 -12.27 -1.31
CA ASP A 191 8.04 -13.16 -0.45
C ASP A 191 7.16 -13.98 0.48
N THR A 192 6.11 -13.36 1.04
CA THR A 192 5.12 -14.03 1.88
C THR A 192 4.36 -15.09 1.08
N ILE A 193 3.92 -14.78 -0.15
CA ILE A 193 3.26 -15.75 -1.05
C ILE A 193 4.21 -16.92 -1.37
N ARG A 194 5.49 -16.66 -1.61
CA ARG A 194 6.47 -17.72 -1.87
C ARG A 194 6.61 -18.67 -0.67
N LYS A 195 6.66 -18.11 0.56
CA LYS A 195 6.66 -18.89 1.80
C LYS A 195 5.36 -19.67 1.96
N ALA A 196 4.19 -19.03 1.69
CA ALA A 196 2.89 -19.69 1.74
C ALA A 196 2.78 -20.85 0.74
N LYS A 197 3.20 -20.66 -0.51
CA LYS A 197 3.23 -21.73 -1.54
C LYS A 197 4.13 -22.89 -1.13
N LYS A 198 5.28 -22.60 -0.53
CA LYS A 198 6.17 -23.66 -0.01
C LYS A 198 5.53 -24.43 1.14
N LEU A 199 4.78 -23.76 2.01
CA LEU A 199 4.07 -24.39 3.12
C LEU A 199 2.84 -25.18 2.64
N ALA A 200 2.11 -24.67 1.65
CA ALA A 200 0.92 -25.28 1.07
C ALA A 200 1.23 -26.59 0.31
N GLY A 201 2.43 -26.67 -0.32
CA GLY A 201 2.83 -27.83 -1.12
C GLY A 201 1.83 -28.09 -2.26
N THR A 202 1.37 -29.35 -2.36
CA THR A 202 0.35 -29.79 -3.34
C THR A 202 -1.05 -29.89 -2.73
N LYS A 203 -1.17 -29.75 -1.40
CA LYS A 203 -2.45 -29.91 -0.67
C LYS A 203 -3.39 -28.72 -0.84
N TYR A 204 -2.83 -27.51 -0.89
CA TYR A 204 -3.60 -26.26 -0.88
C TYR A 204 -3.25 -25.41 -2.08
N ASP A 205 -4.21 -24.63 -2.54
CA ASP A 205 -3.97 -23.63 -3.57
C ASP A 205 -3.73 -22.26 -2.92
N VAL A 206 -2.74 -21.53 -3.43
CA VAL A 206 -2.43 -20.19 -2.93
C VAL A 206 -2.74 -19.19 -4.03
N THR A 207 -3.87 -18.51 -3.86
CA THR A 207 -4.36 -17.49 -4.79
C THR A 207 -3.93 -16.11 -4.33
N ASP A 208 -3.35 -15.36 -5.26
CA ASP A 208 -2.91 -14.00 -5.04
C ASP A 208 -4.04 -13.01 -5.35
N ASN A 209 -4.40 -12.22 -4.37
CA ASN A 209 -5.40 -11.17 -4.52
C ASN A 209 -4.82 -9.88 -5.15
N SER A 210 -3.48 -9.81 -5.32
CA SER A 210 -2.80 -8.64 -5.86
C SER A 210 -3.08 -8.41 -7.34
N SER A 211 -3.50 -9.46 -8.08
CA SER A 211 -3.81 -9.35 -9.51
C SER A 211 -4.91 -8.31 -9.79
N ARG A 212 -5.87 -8.15 -8.90
CA ARG A 212 -6.92 -7.12 -8.99
C ARG A 212 -6.37 -5.71 -8.77
N PHE A 213 -5.26 -5.59 -8.04
CA PHE A 213 -4.60 -4.33 -7.72
C PHE A 213 -3.31 -4.13 -8.52
N SER A 214 -2.91 -5.11 -9.33
CA SER A 214 -1.65 -5.06 -10.11
C SER A 214 -1.56 -3.84 -11.00
N GLY A 215 -2.66 -3.42 -11.62
CA GLY A 215 -2.71 -2.21 -12.43
C GLY A 215 -2.42 -0.93 -11.63
N VAL A 216 -2.99 -0.82 -10.43
CA VAL A 216 -2.75 0.33 -9.54
C VAL A 216 -1.32 0.33 -9.01
N LEU A 217 -0.83 -0.83 -8.55
CA LEU A 217 0.54 -0.98 -8.07
C LEU A 217 1.57 -0.71 -9.18
N GLN A 218 1.30 -1.16 -10.40
CA GLN A 218 2.14 -0.88 -11.55
C GLN A 218 2.14 0.60 -11.91
N ALA A 219 0.98 1.27 -11.86
CA ALA A 219 0.86 2.71 -12.07
C ALA A 219 1.67 3.49 -11.02
N VAL A 220 1.54 3.14 -9.73
CA VAL A 220 2.31 3.76 -8.64
C VAL A 220 3.81 3.55 -8.83
N ASN A 221 4.25 2.35 -9.18
CA ASN A 221 5.67 2.07 -9.44
C ASN A 221 6.19 2.82 -10.67
N THR A 222 5.38 2.95 -11.72
CA THR A 222 5.73 3.71 -12.93
C THR A 222 5.89 5.19 -12.59
N VAL A 223 4.96 5.78 -11.85
CA VAL A 223 5.05 7.17 -11.38
C VAL A 223 6.30 7.37 -10.50
N ARG A 224 6.56 6.46 -9.58
CA ARG A 224 7.75 6.49 -8.73
C ARG A 224 9.06 6.45 -9.53
N ASN A 225 9.13 5.61 -10.54
CA ASN A 225 10.30 5.53 -11.43
C ASN A 225 10.45 6.77 -12.29
N LEU A 226 9.34 7.33 -12.80
CA LEU A 226 9.32 8.61 -13.52
C LEU A 226 9.85 9.76 -12.64
N VAL A 227 9.36 9.87 -11.40
CA VAL A 227 9.82 10.89 -10.45
C VAL A 227 11.31 10.72 -10.15
N ARG A 228 11.80 9.48 -9.97
CA ARG A 228 13.22 9.20 -9.78
C ARG A 228 14.07 9.61 -10.99
N LEU A 229 13.59 9.32 -12.20
CA LEU A 229 14.26 9.71 -13.44
C LEU A 229 14.33 11.23 -13.57
N ILE A 230 13.21 11.94 -13.35
CA ILE A 230 13.18 13.40 -13.38
C ILE A 230 14.16 13.98 -12.35
N LEU A 231 14.14 13.45 -11.12
CA LEU A 231 15.05 13.89 -10.06
C LEU A 231 16.52 13.67 -10.46
N ALA A 232 16.86 12.54 -11.05
CA ALA A 232 18.21 12.24 -11.53
C ALA A 232 18.64 13.22 -12.62
N VAL A 233 17.77 13.54 -13.58
CA VAL A 233 18.04 14.52 -14.64
C VAL A 233 18.23 15.92 -14.05
N VAL A 234 17.37 16.36 -13.13
CA VAL A 234 17.48 17.66 -12.46
C VAL A 234 18.80 17.75 -11.68
N CYS A 235 19.17 16.69 -10.95
CA CYS A 235 20.46 16.62 -10.25
C CYS A 235 21.64 16.71 -11.22
N LEU A 236 21.60 15.99 -12.34
CA LEU A 236 22.67 16.04 -13.36
C LEU A 236 22.84 17.46 -13.92
N VAL A 237 21.74 18.09 -14.33
CA VAL A 237 21.75 19.47 -14.85
C VAL A 237 22.26 20.43 -13.78
N GLY A 238 21.79 20.27 -12.53
CA GLY A 238 22.26 21.08 -11.40
C GLY A 238 23.76 20.97 -11.18
N VAL A 239 24.32 19.76 -11.23
CA VAL A 239 25.78 19.53 -11.11
C VAL A 239 26.57 20.20 -12.27
N LEU A 240 26.06 20.11 -13.51
CA LEU A 240 26.67 20.71 -14.67
C LEU A 240 26.69 22.25 -14.56
N VAL A 241 25.57 22.87 -14.20
CA VAL A 241 25.42 24.31 -14.01
C VAL A 241 26.34 24.79 -12.88
N LEU A 242 26.33 24.09 -11.74
CA LEU A 242 27.18 24.41 -10.60
C LEU A 242 28.65 24.30 -10.99
N GLY A 243 29.05 23.26 -11.71
CA GLY A 243 30.43 23.10 -12.21
C GLY A 243 30.84 24.26 -13.11
N MET A 244 29.97 24.69 -14.02
CA MET A 244 30.23 25.82 -14.91
C MET A 244 30.39 27.15 -14.13
N VAL A 245 29.50 27.40 -13.17
CA VAL A 245 29.58 28.59 -12.29
C VAL A 245 30.87 28.58 -11.49
N LEU A 246 31.26 27.44 -10.92
CA LEU A 246 32.52 27.31 -10.17
C LEU A 246 33.75 27.56 -11.05
N VAL A 247 33.76 27.08 -12.31
CA VAL A 247 34.85 27.36 -13.26
C VAL A 247 34.97 28.87 -13.54
N PHE A 248 33.85 29.55 -13.79
CA PHE A 248 33.87 31.01 -13.99
C PHE A 248 34.31 31.76 -12.73
N TRP A 249 33.86 31.33 -11.55
CA TRP A 249 34.22 31.95 -10.28
C TRP A 249 35.72 31.82 -10.00
N VAL A 250 36.30 30.62 -10.21
CA VAL A 250 37.75 30.39 -10.07
C VAL A 250 38.55 31.24 -11.11
N ARG A 251 38.03 31.31 -12.36
CA ARG A 251 38.67 32.16 -13.39
C ARG A 251 38.69 33.65 -13.03
N SER A 252 37.62 34.17 -12.43
CA SER A 252 37.56 35.57 -12.03
C SER A 252 38.58 35.91 -10.93
N ARG A 253 38.98 34.92 -10.12
CA ARG A 253 39.98 35.08 -9.03
C ARG A 253 41.37 34.56 -9.37
N ILE A 254 41.68 34.35 -10.67
CA ILE A 254 42.98 33.80 -11.09
C ILE A 254 44.14 34.74 -10.71
N HIS A 255 43.90 36.04 -10.65
CA HIS A 255 44.85 37.04 -10.26
C HIS A 255 45.26 36.92 -8.78
N GLU A 256 44.30 36.74 -7.88
CA GLU A 256 44.51 36.49 -6.45
C GLU A 256 45.34 35.22 -6.24
N ILE A 257 44.98 34.15 -6.98
CA ILE A 257 45.69 32.86 -6.93
C ILE A 257 47.15 33.04 -7.39
N GLY A 258 47.37 33.83 -8.43
CA GLY A 258 48.72 34.16 -8.94
C GLY A 258 49.57 34.88 -7.92
N VAL A 259 49.02 35.87 -7.22
CA VAL A 259 49.69 36.61 -6.14
C VAL A 259 50.03 35.67 -4.97
N PHE A 260 49.12 34.82 -4.52
CA PHE A 260 49.38 33.85 -3.44
C PHE A 260 50.50 32.87 -3.81
N LEU A 261 50.56 32.41 -5.06
CA LEU A 261 51.63 31.54 -5.55
C LEU A 261 52.97 32.29 -5.63
N ALA A 262 52.98 33.58 -5.99
CA ALA A 262 54.20 34.40 -6.06
C ALA A 262 54.79 34.65 -4.68
N ILE A 263 54.00 34.78 -3.63
CA ILE A 263 54.43 34.92 -2.23
C ILE A 263 54.90 33.57 -1.64
N GLY A 264 54.74 32.45 -2.38
CA GLY A 264 55.19 31.11 -1.95
C GLY A 264 54.17 30.30 -1.16
N ILE A 265 52.89 30.69 -1.16
CA ILE A 265 51.84 29.88 -0.52
C ILE A 265 51.63 28.57 -1.31
N GLY A 266 51.70 27.45 -0.61
CA GLY A 266 51.55 26.13 -1.22
C GLY A 266 50.18 25.94 -1.86
N LYS A 267 50.14 25.31 -3.04
CA LYS A 267 48.90 25.04 -3.81
C LYS A 267 47.80 24.38 -2.99
N ALA A 268 48.13 23.42 -2.11
CA ALA A 268 47.17 22.73 -1.26
C ALA A 268 46.46 23.68 -0.26
N ARG A 269 47.16 24.68 0.24
CA ARG A 269 46.60 25.68 1.18
C ARG A 269 45.62 26.60 0.48
N ILE A 270 45.93 27.00 -0.77
CA ILE A 270 45.03 27.80 -1.61
C ILE A 270 43.77 27.01 -1.93
N VAL A 271 43.88 25.74 -2.36
CA VAL A 271 42.74 24.85 -2.60
C VAL A 271 41.87 24.70 -1.34
N GLY A 272 42.51 24.46 -0.18
CA GLY A 272 41.83 24.34 1.10
C GLY A 272 41.00 25.57 1.48
N GLN A 273 41.55 26.77 1.25
CA GLN A 273 40.84 28.03 1.51
C GLN A 273 39.57 28.15 0.63
N PHE A 274 39.68 27.90 -0.68
CA PHE A 274 38.54 27.96 -1.59
C PHE A 274 37.51 26.90 -1.29
N VAL A 275 37.92 25.68 -0.90
CA VAL A 275 37.01 24.62 -0.49
C VAL A 275 36.20 25.03 0.75
N ILE A 276 36.88 25.58 1.77
CA ILE A 276 36.20 26.02 3.01
C ILE A 276 35.22 27.15 2.70
N GLU A 277 35.60 28.14 1.90
CA GLU A 277 34.74 29.26 1.52
C GLU A 277 33.49 28.78 0.78
N THR A 278 33.68 27.87 -0.18
CA THR A 278 32.54 27.30 -0.95
C THR A 278 31.66 26.40 -0.09
N CYS A 279 32.23 25.57 0.80
CA CYS A 279 31.48 24.76 1.72
C CYS A 279 30.65 25.61 2.70
N LEU A 280 31.14 26.73 3.13
CA LEU A 280 30.43 27.69 3.99
C LEU A 280 29.21 28.30 3.27
N MET A 281 29.40 28.74 2.02
CA MET A 281 28.30 29.22 1.17
C MET A 281 27.26 28.11 0.87
N ALA A 282 27.74 26.91 0.60
CA ALA A 282 26.86 25.76 0.37
C ALA A 282 26.04 25.39 1.62
N LEU A 283 26.63 25.53 2.82
CA LEU A 283 25.91 25.29 4.08
C LEU A 283 24.77 26.30 4.27
N VAL A 284 25.03 27.57 4.02
CA VAL A 284 24.00 28.62 4.10
C VAL A 284 22.87 28.35 3.09
N ALA A 285 23.24 28.05 1.85
CA ALA A 285 22.27 27.71 0.80
C ALA A 285 21.45 26.47 1.16
N ALA A 286 22.06 25.45 1.76
CA ALA A 286 21.38 24.25 2.22
C ALA A 286 20.35 24.53 3.33
N LEU A 287 20.72 25.38 4.31
CA LEU A 287 19.80 25.79 5.37
C LEU A 287 18.60 26.58 4.82
N CYS A 288 18.83 27.52 3.90
CA CYS A 288 17.76 28.25 3.22
C CYS A 288 16.87 27.31 2.39
N SER A 289 17.46 26.37 1.65
CA SER A 289 16.72 25.37 0.86
C SER A 289 15.87 24.47 1.73
N PHE A 290 16.38 24.04 2.88
CA PHE A 290 15.62 23.23 3.82
C PHE A 290 14.41 24.01 4.38
N GLY A 291 14.60 25.28 4.77
CA GLY A 291 13.51 26.12 5.27
C GLY A 291 12.42 26.36 4.22
N THR A 292 12.81 26.72 2.99
CA THR A 292 11.87 26.92 1.89
C THR A 292 11.19 25.62 1.46
N GLY A 293 11.91 24.51 1.46
CA GLY A 293 11.35 23.18 1.16
C GLY A 293 10.28 22.75 2.16
N ALA A 294 10.52 22.99 3.45
CA ALA A 294 9.54 22.68 4.50
C ALA A 294 8.25 23.53 4.36
N LEU A 295 8.40 24.83 4.05
CA LEU A 295 7.26 25.72 3.82
C LEU A 295 6.45 25.32 2.58
N LEU A 296 7.12 25.03 1.46
CA LEU A 296 6.48 24.60 0.21
C LEU A 296 5.79 23.25 0.36
N SER A 297 6.41 22.31 1.08
CA SER A 297 5.81 20.99 1.35
C SER A 297 4.48 21.13 2.13
N GLY A 298 4.44 22.00 3.14
CA GLY A 298 3.22 22.31 3.88
C GLY A 298 2.13 22.92 3.01
N PHE A 299 2.50 23.87 2.15
CA PHE A 299 1.56 24.54 1.24
C PHE A 299 0.98 23.57 0.18
N VAL A 300 1.82 22.76 -0.44
CA VAL A 300 1.39 21.75 -1.44
C VAL A 300 0.51 20.70 -0.79
N SER A 301 0.86 20.24 0.42
CA SER A 301 0.03 19.29 1.17
C SER A 301 -1.36 19.86 1.48
N SER A 302 -1.44 21.11 1.95
CA SER A 302 -2.73 21.75 2.23
C SER A 302 -3.58 21.98 0.97
N MET A 303 -2.96 22.31 -0.15
CA MET A 303 -3.66 22.50 -1.44
C MET A 303 -4.20 21.18 -2.01
N LEU A 304 -3.46 20.09 -1.88
CA LEU A 304 -3.91 18.76 -2.30
C LEU A 304 -5.06 18.25 -1.42
N LEU A 305 -4.99 18.47 -0.10
CA LEU A 305 -6.01 18.05 0.85
C LEU A 305 -7.31 18.89 0.71
N ALA A 306 -7.21 20.17 0.36
CA ALA A 306 -8.38 21.04 0.17
C ALA A 306 -9.25 20.65 -1.03
N ASN A 307 -8.69 19.93 -2.01
CA ASN A 307 -9.39 19.47 -3.21
C ASN A 307 -9.79 17.97 -3.15
N ALA A 308 -9.54 17.30 -2.05
CA ALA A 308 -9.87 15.89 -1.88
C ALA A 308 -11.17 15.76 -1.07
N ASP A 309 -12.28 15.50 -1.77
CA ASP A 309 -13.61 15.23 -1.17
C ASP A 309 -13.68 13.87 -0.42
N ASP A 310 -12.62 13.06 -0.44
CA ASP A 310 -12.57 11.75 0.21
C ASP A 310 -11.88 11.80 1.57
N ALA A 311 -12.66 11.51 2.62
CA ALA A 311 -12.19 11.39 4.01
C ALA A 311 -11.03 10.38 4.22
N SER A 312 -10.79 9.49 3.26
CA SER A 312 -9.69 8.52 3.27
C SER A 312 -8.32 9.15 2.97
N LEU A 313 -8.27 10.30 2.28
CA LEU A 313 -7.04 11.01 1.97
C LEU A 313 -6.60 11.98 3.07
N SER A 314 -7.52 12.38 3.95
CA SER A 314 -7.22 13.28 5.08
C SER A 314 -6.28 12.64 6.14
N SER A 315 -6.13 11.31 6.12
CA SER A 315 -5.21 10.58 7.00
C SER A 315 -3.77 10.48 6.46
N LEU A 316 -3.51 10.97 5.24
CA LEU A 316 -2.18 11.00 4.65
C LEU A 316 -1.38 12.18 5.21
N GLN A 317 -0.84 12.03 6.42
CA GLN A 317 0.20 12.92 6.89
C GLN A 317 1.49 12.64 6.11
N VAL A 318 2.00 13.68 5.42
CA VAL A 318 3.34 13.66 4.84
C VAL A 318 4.32 13.81 6.00
N ASP A 319 4.77 12.69 6.57
CA ASP A 319 5.79 12.71 7.60
C ASP A 319 7.08 13.33 7.05
N ALA A 320 7.63 14.28 7.79
CA ALA A 320 8.94 14.84 7.48
C ALA A 320 9.98 13.72 7.41
N LEU A 321 10.89 13.81 6.45
CA LEU A 321 12.00 12.86 6.31
C LEU A 321 12.74 12.71 7.66
N PRO A 322 13.04 11.48 8.09
CA PRO A 322 13.79 11.27 9.31
C PRO A 322 15.13 12.00 9.26
N PRO A 323 15.58 12.62 10.36
CA PRO A 323 16.77 13.49 10.38
C PRO A 323 18.06 12.80 9.90
N ALA A 324 18.14 11.47 10.06
CA ALA A 324 19.24 10.67 9.54
C ALA A 324 19.31 10.64 8.01
N GLN A 325 18.19 10.60 7.31
CA GLN A 325 18.16 10.62 5.84
C GLN A 325 18.45 12.03 5.32
N THR A 326 17.95 13.05 5.99
CA THR A 326 18.22 14.46 5.64
C THR A 326 19.70 14.80 5.79
N SER A 327 20.35 14.33 6.87
CA SER A 327 21.79 14.54 7.08
C SER A 327 22.65 13.81 6.04
N LEU A 328 22.24 12.60 5.62
CA LEU A 328 22.93 11.86 4.56
C LEU A 328 22.88 12.60 3.21
N ILE A 329 21.71 13.14 2.85
CA ILE A 329 21.52 13.90 1.61
C ILE A 329 22.39 15.17 1.63
N LEU A 330 22.45 15.88 2.76
CA LEU A 330 23.30 17.05 2.95
C LEU A 330 24.78 16.70 2.80
N LEU A 331 25.25 15.62 3.42
CA LEU A 331 26.64 15.15 3.30
C LEU A 331 27.01 14.77 1.86
N LEU A 332 26.11 14.06 1.16
CA LEU A 332 26.31 13.72 -0.26
C LEU A 332 26.37 14.98 -1.13
N GLY A 333 25.49 15.96 -0.89
CA GLY A 333 25.50 17.23 -1.60
C GLY A 333 26.80 18.01 -1.39
N CYS A 334 27.27 18.14 -0.15
CA CYS A 334 28.55 18.75 0.17
C CYS A 334 29.74 18.01 -0.48
N GLY A 335 29.70 16.68 -0.50
CA GLY A 335 30.71 15.87 -1.16
C GLY A 335 30.81 16.14 -2.67
N VAL A 336 29.68 16.20 -3.36
CA VAL A 336 29.60 16.52 -4.79
C VAL A 336 30.16 17.91 -5.08
N ILE A 337 29.79 18.90 -4.27
CA ILE A 337 30.33 20.29 -4.41
C ILE A 337 31.83 20.32 -4.20
N ALA A 338 32.34 19.64 -3.18
CA ALA A 338 33.79 19.58 -2.91
C ALA A 338 34.55 18.92 -4.06
N ILE A 339 34.03 17.81 -4.61
CA ILE A 339 34.68 17.15 -5.76
C ILE A 339 34.65 18.05 -6.99
N ALA A 340 33.51 18.69 -7.31
CA ALA A 340 33.40 19.60 -8.44
C ALA A 340 34.40 20.79 -8.33
N LEU A 341 34.57 21.31 -7.12
CA LEU A 341 35.50 22.38 -6.85
C LEU A 341 36.97 21.94 -7.03
N VAL A 342 37.34 20.78 -6.47
CA VAL A 342 38.69 20.22 -6.61
C VAL A 342 39.02 19.98 -8.08
N VAL A 343 38.11 19.41 -8.87
CA VAL A 343 38.30 19.20 -10.31
C VAL A 343 38.45 20.52 -11.07
N SER A 344 37.63 21.53 -10.71
CA SER A 344 37.70 22.87 -11.31
C SER A 344 39.04 23.56 -11.01
N LEU A 345 39.47 23.55 -9.73
CA LEU A 345 40.74 24.12 -9.31
C LEU A 345 41.95 23.36 -9.87
N ALA A 346 41.90 22.04 -9.94
CA ALA A 346 42.95 21.22 -10.52
C ALA A 346 43.22 21.59 -11.98
N SER A 347 42.20 21.92 -12.76
CA SER A 347 42.32 22.34 -14.16
C SER A 347 43.07 23.68 -14.30
N VAL A 348 42.95 24.58 -13.32
CA VAL A 348 43.64 25.87 -13.28
C VAL A 348 45.06 25.72 -12.72
N LEU A 349 45.25 24.96 -11.64
CA LEU A 349 46.55 24.76 -10.98
C LEU A 349 47.50 23.81 -11.74
N ALA A 350 46.97 23.02 -12.69
CA ALA A 350 47.77 22.21 -13.60
C ALA A 350 48.59 23.07 -14.61
N ARG A 351 48.18 24.32 -14.85
CA ARG A 351 48.92 25.25 -15.71
C ARG A 351 50.12 25.79 -14.94
N SER A 352 51.24 25.94 -15.63
CA SER A 352 52.48 26.47 -15.01
C SER A 352 52.29 27.95 -14.65
N PRO A 353 52.88 28.45 -13.53
CA PRO A 353 52.77 29.86 -13.13
C PRO A 353 53.20 30.83 -14.24
N LYS A 354 54.15 30.40 -15.08
CA LYS A 354 54.66 31.17 -16.21
C LYS A 354 53.62 31.38 -17.32
N SER A 355 52.75 30.38 -17.58
CA SER A 355 51.65 30.48 -18.57
C SER A 355 50.45 31.28 -18.05
N ILE A 356 50.27 31.36 -16.73
CA ILE A 356 49.22 32.18 -16.12
C ILE A 356 49.60 33.67 -16.21
N LEU A 357 50.85 34.00 -15.95
CA LEU A 357 51.35 35.39 -16.05
C LEU A 357 51.44 35.88 -17.49
N SER A 358 51.81 35.02 -18.46
CA SER A 358 51.89 35.38 -19.88
C SER A 358 50.57 35.55 -20.59
N SER A 359 49.48 35.02 -20.07
CA SER A 359 48.12 35.20 -20.61
C SER A 359 47.46 36.49 -20.11
N MET A 360 48.16 37.29 -19.32
CA MET A 360 47.70 38.56 -18.71
C MET A 360 48.30 39.81 -19.37
N SER A 361 49.18 39.62 -20.34
CA SER A 361 49.70 40.66 -21.23
C SER A 361 49.00 40.54 -22.60
#